data_2927abb9478f7986d0c2171f5a2696a3
#
_entry.id   2927abb9478f7986d0c2171f5a2696a3
#
_cell.length_a   1.000
_cell.length_b   1.000
_cell.length_c   1.000
_cell.angle_alpha   90.00
_cell.angle_beta   90.00
_cell.angle_gamma   90.00
#
_symmetry.space_group_name_H-M   'P 1'
#
loop_
_entity.id
_entity.type
_entity.pdbx_description
1 polymer ?
#
loop_
_entity_poly.entity_id
_entity_poly.type
_entity_poly.pdbx_seq_one_letter_code
_entity_poly.pdbx_strand_id
1 'polypeptide(L)'
;MLQLTFFCGFFAIPRPGFFTLALFGNNGGVTSSLIISTLVQALVLFVATNIDHLALLTLWFVHGQNRPGTTARICAGQYVGFGVILAATIALSAISGLVIPQEYLRFLGLIPLALGIKAAIGEIRERLSTEEDDDEDEGEAQLKGKKVSVGAVALVTMANGGDEIAAYLPVFALSTWWQIILFCAVFLLLAGVLLALARFITGRMGLAEVLERFEAIIFPSVLILLGVLILADWL
;
A
#
# COMPACT_ATOMS: atom_id res chain seq x y z
N MET A 1 -9.99 -10.54 -25.64
CA MET A 1 -8.63 -11.08 -25.70
C MET A 1 -7.53 -10.00 -25.67
N LEU A 2 -7.80 -8.77 -26.16
CA LEU A 2 -6.82 -7.65 -26.15
C LEU A 2 -6.68 -6.95 -24.77
N GLN A 3 -7.65 -7.03 -23.87
CA GLN A 3 -7.59 -6.38 -22.56
C GLN A 3 -6.72 -7.13 -21.53
N LEU A 4 -6.59 -8.45 -21.65
CA LEU A 4 -5.73 -9.24 -20.76
C LEU A 4 -4.24 -9.07 -21.05
N THR A 5 -3.88 -8.81 -22.31
CA THR A 5 -2.49 -8.58 -22.72
C THR A 5 -1.94 -7.23 -22.24
N PHE A 6 -2.82 -6.23 -22.09
CA PHE A 6 -2.42 -4.91 -21.58
C PHE A 6 -2.11 -4.93 -20.08
N PHE A 7 -2.87 -5.75 -19.31
CA PHE A 7 -2.68 -5.90 -17.87
C PHE A 7 -1.46 -6.78 -17.53
N CYS A 8 -1.13 -7.76 -18.37
CA CYS A 8 0.02 -8.65 -18.17
C CYS A 8 1.37 -7.97 -18.40
N GLY A 9 1.43 -6.97 -19.30
CA GLY A 9 2.64 -6.14 -19.51
C GLY A 9 2.92 -5.13 -18.40
N PHE A 10 1.91 -4.88 -17.57
CA PHE A 10 1.92 -3.84 -16.56
C PHE A 10 2.72 -4.22 -15.30
N PHE A 11 2.81 -5.51 -14.98
CA PHE A 11 3.48 -6.02 -13.78
C PHE A 11 4.79 -6.77 -14.03
N ALA A 12 5.33 -6.77 -15.26
CA ALA A 12 6.57 -7.47 -15.57
C ALA A 12 7.79 -6.79 -14.93
N ILE A 13 8.25 -7.31 -13.80
CA ILE A 13 9.56 -6.98 -13.22
C ILE A 13 10.61 -7.80 -13.97
N PRO A 14 11.65 -7.19 -14.56
CA PRO A 14 12.68 -7.94 -15.28
C PRO A 14 13.51 -8.79 -14.31
N ARG A 15 13.72 -10.05 -14.67
CA ARG A 15 14.56 -11.01 -13.93
C ARG A 15 15.98 -10.49 -13.74
N PRO A 16 16.63 -10.71 -12.58
CA PRO A 16 17.99 -10.23 -12.32
C PRO A 16 19.07 -10.75 -13.28
N GLY A 17 18.81 -11.85 -14.02
CA GLY A 17 19.70 -12.38 -15.05
C GLY A 17 19.64 -11.65 -16.40
N PHE A 18 18.59 -10.91 -16.69
CA PHE A 18 18.45 -10.15 -17.93
C PHE A 18 19.09 -8.76 -17.86
N PHE A 19 19.35 -8.29 -16.64
CA PHE A 19 19.79 -6.91 -16.38
C PHE A 19 21.28 -6.67 -16.68
N THR A 20 22.12 -7.73 -16.61
CA THR A 20 23.56 -7.59 -16.91
C THR A 20 23.82 -7.32 -18.40
N LEU A 21 22.90 -7.71 -19.27
CA LEU A 21 23.02 -7.48 -20.72
C LEU A 21 22.47 -6.12 -21.17
N ALA A 22 21.54 -5.54 -20.40
CA ALA A 22 20.91 -4.25 -20.73
C ALA A 22 21.75 -3.03 -20.37
N LEU A 23 22.71 -3.17 -19.43
CA LEU A 23 23.60 -2.07 -19.04
C LEU A 23 24.68 -1.73 -20.09
N PHE A 24 24.90 -2.60 -21.10
CA PHE A 24 25.87 -2.38 -22.17
C PHE A 24 25.26 -2.14 -23.55
N GLY A 25 23.92 -2.19 -23.68
CA GLY A 25 23.19 -1.85 -24.88
C GLY A 25 22.65 -0.43 -24.83
N ASN A 26 23.14 0.43 -25.72
CA ASN A 26 22.70 1.82 -25.95
C ASN A 26 21.23 1.87 -26.44
N ASN A 27 20.25 1.63 -25.53
CA ASN A 27 18.83 1.71 -25.83
C ASN A 27 18.08 2.48 -24.74
N GLY A 28 18.04 3.80 -24.85
CA GLY A 28 17.24 4.68 -23.98
C GLY A 28 15.76 4.29 -23.85
N GLY A 29 15.23 3.47 -24.78
CA GLY A 29 13.87 2.97 -24.75
C GLY A 29 13.61 1.90 -23.68
N VAL A 30 14.57 1.03 -23.38
CA VAL A 30 14.39 -0.07 -22.41
C VAL A 30 14.41 0.48 -20.96
N THR A 31 15.31 1.39 -20.66
CA THR A 31 15.39 2.02 -19.34
C THR A 31 14.15 2.87 -19.04
N SER A 32 13.63 3.59 -20.02
CA SER A 32 12.40 4.37 -19.89
C SER A 32 11.18 3.48 -19.63
N SER A 33 11.05 2.35 -20.30
CA SER A 33 9.95 1.41 -20.10
C SER A 33 9.98 0.77 -18.70
N LEU A 34 11.17 0.46 -18.19
CA LEU A 34 11.35 -0.10 -16.84
C LEU A 34 11.00 0.92 -15.74
N ILE A 35 11.41 2.17 -15.90
CA ILE A 35 11.06 3.23 -14.95
C ILE A 35 9.55 3.45 -14.95
N ILE A 36 8.92 3.55 -16.12
CA ILE A 36 7.48 3.74 -16.23
C ILE A 36 6.72 2.57 -15.59
N SER A 37 7.11 1.32 -15.87
CA SER A 37 6.46 0.16 -15.26
C SER A 37 6.58 0.17 -13.73
N THR A 38 7.76 0.49 -13.20
CA THR A 38 7.98 0.58 -11.74
C THR A 38 7.15 1.72 -11.11
N LEU A 39 7.05 2.88 -11.78
CA LEU A 39 6.23 4.00 -11.31
C LEU A 39 4.74 3.64 -11.24
N VAL A 40 4.26 2.96 -12.27
CA VAL A 40 2.85 2.56 -12.33
C VAL A 40 2.56 1.48 -11.30
N GLN A 41 3.46 0.50 -11.11
CA GLN A 41 3.37 -0.49 -10.03
C GLN A 41 3.32 0.20 -8.66
N ALA A 42 4.22 1.15 -8.41
CA ALA A 42 4.25 1.91 -7.17
C ALA A 42 2.92 2.64 -6.93
N LEU A 43 2.38 3.30 -7.95
CA LEU A 43 1.12 4.03 -7.85
C LEU A 43 -0.04 3.10 -7.51
N VAL A 44 -0.17 1.99 -8.26
CA VAL A 44 -1.27 1.03 -8.05
C VAL A 44 -1.17 0.38 -6.68
N LEU A 45 0.03 -0.07 -6.30
CA LEU A 45 0.27 -0.70 -5.01
C LEU A 45 -0.05 0.24 -3.85
N PHE A 46 0.45 1.49 -3.91
CA PHE A 46 0.19 2.50 -2.88
C PHE A 46 -1.31 2.80 -2.76
N VAL A 47 -1.98 3.08 -3.87
CA VAL A 47 -3.42 3.41 -3.84
C VAL A 47 -4.22 2.27 -3.26
N ALA A 48 -3.92 1.02 -3.66
CA ALA A 48 -4.64 -0.14 -3.18
C ALA A 48 -4.50 -0.38 -1.67
N THR A 49 -3.32 -0.09 -1.10
CA THR A 49 -3.03 -0.38 0.32
C THR A 49 -3.22 0.81 1.25
N ASN A 50 -3.52 2.00 0.75
CA ASN A 50 -3.61 3.20 1.58
C ASN A 50 -4.97 3.91 1.51
N ILE A 51 -6.00 3.25 0.99
CA ILE A 51 -7.35 3.85 0.94
C ILE A 51 -7.92 3.97 2.36
N ASP A 52 -7.76 2.96 3.20
CA ASP A 52 -8.11 2.93 4.62
C ASP A 52 -7.40 4.05 5.42
N HIS A 53 -6.13 4.28 5.15
CA HIS A 53 -5.39 5.40 5.73
C HIS A 53 -5.99 6.76 5.40
N LEU A 54 -6.66 6.90 4.25
CA LEU A 54 -7.35 8.14 3.89
C LEU A 54 -8.54 8.40 4.83
N ALA A 55 -9.31 7.37 5.18
CA ALA A 55 -10.41 7.48 6.14
C ALA A 55 -9.87 7.86 7.53
N LEU A 56 -8.87 7.13 8.04
CA LEU A 56 -8.23 7.42 9.32
C LEU A 56 -7.64 8.83 9.40
N LEU A 57 -6.96 9.28 8.35
CA LEU A 57 -6.40 10.63 8.29
C LEU A 57 -7.50 11.70 8.27
N THR A 58 -8.61 11.44 7.57
CA THR A 58 -9.77 12.33 7.56
C THR A 58 -10.35 12.47 8.96
N LEU A 59 -10.52 11.36 9.70
CA LEU A 59 -10.95 11.37 11.11
C LEU A 59 -9.98 12.16 12.01
N TRP A 60 -8.66 11.97 11.82
CA TRP A 60 -7.67 12.76 12.55
C TRP A 60 -7.81 14.27 12.29
N PHE A 61 -8.05 14.66 11.04
CA PHE A 61 -8.24 16.07 10.69
C PHE A 61 -9.56 16.62 11.25
N VAL A 62 -10.65 15.83 11.25
CA VAL A 62 -11.92 16.20 11.88
C VAL A 62 -11.74 16.38 13.38
N HIS A 63 -11.12 15.40 14.05
CA HIS A 63 -10.90 15.44 15.50
C HIS A 63 -9.97 16.57 15.94
N GLY A 64 -9.07 16.97 15.07
CA GLY A 64 -8.11 18.04 15.29
C GLY A 64 -8.56 19.43 14.86
N GLN A 65 -9.78 19.59 14.34
CA GLN A 65 -10.32 20.90 13.95
C GLN A 65 -10.26 21.89 15.12
N ASN A 66 -10.00 23.14 14.79
CA ASN A 66 -9.93 24.25 15.75
C ASN A 66 -8.74 24.25 16.73
N ARG A 67 -7.73 23.40 16.57
CA ARG A 67 -6.52 23.42 17.41
C ARG A 67 -5.30 23.85 16.56
N PRO A 68 -4.57 24.90 16.96
CA PRO A 68 -3.39 25.37 16.22
C PRO A 68 -2.30 24.28 16.20
N GLY A 69 -1.64 24.12 15.04
CA GLY A 69 -0.53 23.17 14.88
C GLY A 69 -0.93 21.70 14.73
N THR A 70 -2.22 21.36 14.72
CA THR A 70 -2.69 19.97 14.56
C THR A 70 -2.32 19.39 13.21
N THR A 71 -2.47 20.14 12.13
CA THR A 71 -2.09 19.70 10.79
C THR A 71 -0.62 19.25 10.73
N ALA A 72 0.29 20.03 11.29
CA ALA A 72 1.71 19.68 11.31
C ALA A 72 1.98 18.40 12.12
N ARG A 73 1.24 18.19 13.22
CA ARG A 73 1.37 16.97 14.04
C ARG A 73 0.84 15.74 13.32
N ILE A 74 -0.28 15.86 12.60
CA ILE A 74 -0.84 14.77 11.79
C ILE A 74 0.13 14.43 10.66
N CYS A 75 0.60 15.42 9.91
CA CYS A 75 1.56 15.19 8.82
C CYS A 75 2.86 14.54 9.35
N ALA A 76 3.44 15.07 10.42
CA ALA A 76 4.64 14.50 11.00
C ALA A 76 4.42 13.08 11.53
N GLY A 77 3.29 12.82 12.20
CA GLY A 77 2.93 11.49 12.68
C GLY A 77 2.77 10.47 11.57
N GLN A 78 2.06 10.83 10.50
CA GLN A 78 1.89 9.99 9.31
C GLN A 78 3.24 9.66 8.67
N TYR A 79 4.09 10.65 8.42
CA TYR A 79 5.40 10.39 7.83
C TYR A 79 6.31 9.55 8.73
N VAL A 80 6.26 9.74 10.06
CA VAL A 80 7.01 8.90 10.99
C VAL A 80 6.48 7.47 10.98
N GLY A 81 5.16 7.26 11.12
CA GLY A 81 4.54 5.94 11.09
C GLY A 81 4.81 5.20 9.78
N PHE A 82 4.53 5.84 8.67
CA PHE A 82 4.74 5.28 7.34
C PHE A 82 6.23 5.03 7.04
N GLY A 83 7.11 5.92 7.48
CA GLY A 83 8.56 5.73 7.39
C GLY A 83 9.05 4.50 8.14
N VAL A 84 8.49 4.20 9.31
CA VAL A 84 8.78 2.98 10.07
C VAL A 84 8.29 1.74 9.32
N ILE A 85 7.09 1.78 8.74
CA ILE A 85 6.55 0.69 7.91
C ILE A 85 7.48 0.40 6.73
N LEU A 86 7.90 1.42 5.98
CA LEU A 86 8.83 1.27 4.87
C LEU A 86 10.18 0.69 5.33
N ALA A 87 10.73 1.21 6.43
CA ALA A 87 11.99 0.71 6.98
C ALA A 87 11.89 -0.76 7.42
N ALA A 88 10.78 -1.12 8.08
CA ALA A 88 10.52 -2.51 8.47
C ALA A 88 10.40 -3.41 7.24
N THR A 89 9.68 -2.98 6.21
CA THR A 89 9.54 -3.75 4.96
C THR A 89 10.87 -3.95 4.25
N ILE A 90 11.70 -2.90 4.16
CA ILE A 90 13.05 -2.99 3.57
C ILE A 90 13.91 -3.97 4.37
N ALA A 91 13.88 -3.89 5.70
CA ALA A 91 14.65 -4.79 6.55
C ALA A 91 14.20 -6.25 6.38
N LEU A 92 12.89 -6.50 6.39
CA LEU A 92 12.34 -7.83 6.20
C LEU A 92 12.63 -8.39 4.79
N SER A 93 12.55 -7.56 3.75
CA SER A 93 12.86 -7.96 2.38
C SER A 93 14.35 -8.31 2.23
N ALA A 94 15.24 -7.53 2.85
CA ALA A 94 16.68 -7.83 2.87
C ALA A 94 16.98 -9.15 3.60
N ILE A 95 16.35 -9.40 4.75
CA ILE A 95 16.48 -10.66 5.49
C ILE A 95 15.91 -11.82 4.65
N SER A 96 14.78 -11.66 4.03
CA SER A 96 14.18 -12.68 3.15
C SER A 96 15.13 -13.07 2.02
N GLY A 97 15.77 -12.09 1.38
CA GLY A 97 16.75 -12.34 0.30
C GLY A 97 18.04 -13.01 0.77
N LEU A 98 18.39 -12.92 2.07
CA LEU A 98 19.55 -13.59 2.65
C LEU A 98 19.25 -15.03 3.09
N VAL A 99 18.02 -15.29 3.55
CA VAL A 99 17.63 -16.56 4.18
C VAL A 99 16.94 -17.49 3.19
N ILE A 100 16.18 -16.94 2.26
CA ILE A 100 15.37 -17.69 1.31
C ILE A 100 16.09 -17.75 -0.04
N PRO A 101 16.38 -18.97 -0.58
CA PRO A 101 16.88 -19.09 -1.93
C PRO A 101 15.93 -18.42 -2.94
N GLN A 102 16.49 -17.82 -3.99
CA GLN A 102 15.71 -17.01 -4.95
C GLN A 102 14.54 -17.76 -5.60
N GLU A 103 14.69 -19.07 -5.80
CA GLU A 103 13.64 -19.93 -6.34
C GLU A 103 12.40 -20.06 -5.44
N TYR A 104 12.54 -19.78 -4.12
CA TYR A 104 11.45 -19.83 -3.14
C TYR A 104 10.87 -18.44 -2.82
N LEU A 105 11.50 -17.34 -3.23
CA LEU A 105 11.00 -15.98 -2.98
C LEU A 105 9.60 -15.75 -3.57
N ARG A 106 9.27 -16.41 -4.66
CA ARG A 106 7.93 -16.37 -5.26
C ARG A 106 6.83 -16.80 -4.30
N PHE A 107 7.12 -17.71 -3.34
CA PHE A 107 6.13 -18.15 -2.36
C PHE A 107 5.75 -17.05 -1.35
N LEU A 108 6.52 -15.97 -1.26
CA LEU A 108 6.10 -14.77 -0.52
C LEU A 108 4.80 -14.17 -1.08
N GLY A 109 4.46 -14.44 -2.35
CA GLY A 109 3.19 -14.08 -2.96
C GLY A 109 1.97 -14.75 -2.32
N LEU A 110 2.15 -15.82 -1.52
CA LEU A 110 1.08 -16.41 -0.72
C LEU A 110 0.57 -15.44 0.36
N ILE A 111 1.41 -14.53 0.84
CA ILE A 111 1.04 -13.57 1.90
C ILE A 111 -0.04 -12.61 1.38
N PRO A 112 0.19 -11.81 0.31
CA PRO A 112 -0.84 -10.93 -0.21
C PRO A 112 -2.05 -11.71 -0.77
N LEU A 113 -1.85 -12.90 -1.33
CA LEU A 113 -2.95 -13.74 -1.79
C LEU A 113 -3.87 -14.15 -0.63
N ALA A 114 -3.32 -14.64 0.48
CA ALA A 114 -4.09 -15.06 1.65
C ALA A 114 -4.83 -13.87 2.29
N LEU A 115 -4.17 -12.71 2.38
CA LEU A 115 -4.80 -11.48 2.90
C LEU A 115 -5.92 -10.99 1.99
N GLY A 116 -5.70 -10.98 0.67
CA GLY A 116 -6.73 -10.59 -0.28
C GLY A 116 -7.95 -11.51 -0.26
N ILE A 117 -7.74 -12.83 -0.15
CA ILE A 117 -8.84 -13.78 0.00
C ILE A 117 -9.58 -13.57 1.33
N LYS A 118 -8.85 -13.38 2.44
CA LYS A 118 -9.45 -13.10 3.75
C LYS A 118 -10.30 -11.82 3.70
N ALA A 119 -9.78 -10.76 3.12
CA ALA A 119 -10.49 -9.48 2.97
C ALA A 119 -11.74 -9.64 2.09
N ALA A 120 -11.65 -10.35 0.95
CA ALA A 120 -12.80 -10.61 0.08
C ALA A 120 -13.90 -11.43 0.79
N ILE A 121 -13.52 -12.42 1.58
CA ILE A 121 -14.48 -13.23 2.36
C ILE A 121 -15.12 -12.37 3.46
N GLY A 122 -14.35 -11.52 4.13
CA GLY A 122 -14.84 -10.58 5.14
C GLY A 122 -15.93 -9.69 4.55
N GLU A 123 -15.65 -9.02 3.45
CA GLU A 123 -16.58 -8.14 2.74
C GLU A 123 -17.85 -8.85 2.28
N ILE A 124 -17.73 -10.08 1.74
CA ILE A 124 -18.91 -10.88 1.34
C ILE A 124 -19.76 -11.23 2.55
N ARG A 125 -19.13 -11.60 3.66
CA ARG A 125 -19.82 -11.98 4.90
C ARG A 125 -20.57 -10.80 5.50
N GLU A 126 -19.96 -9.62 5.55
CA GLU A 126 -20.57 -8.38 6.01
C GLU A 126 -21.80 -8.00 5.17
N ARG A 127 -21.71 -8.08 3.85
CA ARG A 127 -22.85 -7.85 2.95
C ARG A 127 -23.99 -8.88 3.08
N LEU A 128 -23.70 -10.08 3.56
CA LEU A 128 -24.68 -11.15 3.76
C LEU A 128 -25.27 -11.18 5.17
N SER A 129 -24.57 -10.65 6.17
CA SER A 129 -25.09 -10.48 7.52
C SER A 129 -26.05 -9.28 7.53
N THR A 130 -27.34 -9.56 7.70
CA THR A 130 -28.41 -8.56 7.84
C THR A 130 -28.54 -8.07 9.29
N GLU A 131 -27.62 -8.43 10.16
CA GLU A 131 -27.59 -7.95 11.53
C GLU A 131 -26.89 -6.58 11.53
N GLU A 132 -27.65 -5.56 11.91
CA GLU A 132 -27.14 -4.26 12.34
C GLU A 132 -26.38 -4.48 13.66
N ASP A 133 -25.22 -5.11 13.59
CA ASP A 133 -24.23 -4.94 14.63
C ASP A 133 -23.79 -3.47 14.54
N ASP A 134 -24.03 -2.74 15.63
CA ASP A 134 -23.47 -1.39 15.86
C ASP A 134 -21.93 -1.54 15.91
N ASP A 135 -21.32 -1.81 14.75
CA ASP A 135 -19.90 -1.76 14.57
C ASP A 135 -19.49 -0.31 14.78
N GLU A 136 -19.11 0.02 16.03
CA GLU A 136 -18.37 1.25 16.31
C GLU A 136 -17.24 1.26 15.29
N ASP A 137 -17.30 2.18 14.35
CA ASP A 137 -16.33 2.39 13.28
C ASP A 137 -14.93 2.18 13.84
N GLU A 138 -14.22 1.11 13.40
CA GLU A 138 -12.92 0.71 13.99
C GLU A 138 -11.96 1.90 14.06
N GLY A 139 -12.08 2.82 13.10
CA GLY A 139 -11.33 4.07 13.06
C GLY A 139 -11.68 5.01 14.22
N GLU A 140 -12.96 5.16 14.56
CA GLU A 140 -13.39 5.98 15.71
C GLU A 140 -12.99 5.34 17.04
N ALA A 141 -13.09 4.02 17.17
CA ALA A 141 -12.65 3.30 18.35
C ALA A 141 -11.15 3.47 18.61
N GLN A 142 -10.32 3.47 17.55
CA GLN A 142 -8.88 3.71 17.64
C GLN A 142 -8.53 5.14 18.09
N LEU A 143 -9.38 6.12 17.79
CA LEU A 143 -9.17 7.54 18.14
C LEU A 143 -9.78 7.93 19.48
N LYS A 144 -10.69 7.13 20.03
CA LYS A 144 -11.44 7.45 21.27
C LYS A 144 -10.51 7.77 22.43
N GLY A 145 -10.57 9.02 22.90
CA GLY A 145 -9.74 9.50 24.01
C GLY A 145 -8.29 9.90 23.69
N LYS A 146 -7.81 9.72 22.46
CA LYS A 146 -6.45 10.09 22.07
C LYS A 146 -6.36 11.58 21.73
N LYS A 147 -5.37 12.27 22.30
CA LYS A 147 -5.03 13.64 21.89
C LYS A 147 -4.24 13.59 20.57
N VAL A 148 -4.54 14.50 19.65
CA VAL A 148 -3.77 14.63 18.40
C VAL A 148 -2.32 15.00 18.72
N SER A 149 -1.44 14.03 18.64
CA SER A 149 0.00 14.18 18.82
C SER A 149 0.73 13.38 17.72
N VAL A 150 1.97 13.74 17.45
CA VAL A 150 2.81 13.01 16.48
C VAL A 150 2.88 11.53 16.80
N GLY A 151 3.10 11.20 18.09
CA GLY A 151 3.21 9.82 18.54
C GLY A 151 1.90 9.04 18.42
N ALA A 152 0.75 9.67 18.71
CA ALA A 152 -0.55 8.98 18.58
C ALA A 152 -0.88 8.67 17.13
N VAL A 153 -0.66 9.62 16.21
CA VAL A 153 -0.87 9.42 14.77
C VAL A 153 0.09 8.34 14.25
N ALA A 154 1.39 8.42 14.60
CA ALA A 154 2.38 7.44 14.17
C ALA A 154 2.04 6.02 14.66
N LEU A 155 1.61 5.86 15.91
CA LEU A 155 1.23 4.57 16.46
C LEU A 155 0.02 3.97 15.76
N VAL A 156 -1.00 4.77 15.46
CA VAL A 156 -2.18 4.29 14.72
C VAL A 156 -1.80 3.90 13.31
N THR A 157 -1.01 4.73 12.60
CA THR A 157 -0.48 4.39 11.28
C THR A 157 0.31 3.07 11.30
N MET A 158 1.17 2.88 12.29
CA MET A 158 1.95 1.64 12.43
C MET A 158 1.07 0.42 12.77
N ALA A 159 0.04 0.61 13.58
CA ALA A 159 -0.88 -0.47 13.97
C ALA A 159 -1.65 -1.01 12.76
N ASN A 160 -2.02 -0.12 11.83
CA ASN A 160 -2.72 -0.48 10.59
C ASN A 160 -1.77 -0.83 9.42
N GLY A 161 -0.46 -0.68 9.58
CA GLY A 161 0.52 -0.93 8.51
C GLY A 161 0.89 -2.39 8.29
N GLY A 162 0.19 -3.34 8.91
CA GLY A 162 0.49 -4.76 8.79
C GLY A 162 0.26 -5.32 7.38
N ASP A 163 -0.83 -4.93 6.76
CA ASP A 163 -1.22 -5.29 5.40
C ASP A 163 -0.36 -4.59 4.34
N GLU A 164 0.07 -3.34 4.58
CA GLU A 164 1.08 -2.68 3.76
C GLU A 164 2.40 -3.45 3.75
N ILE A 165 2.91 -3.83 4.93
CA ILE A 165 4.13 -4.64 5.03
C ILE A 165 3.97 -5.94 4.25
N ALA A 166 2.83 -6.62 4.42
CA ALA A 166 2.55 -7.88 3.77
C ALA A 166 2.43 -7.76 2.24
N ALA A 167 1.90 -6.65 1.74
CA ALA A 167 1.81 -6.37 0.30
C ALA A 167 3.16 -5.95 -0.30
N TYR A 168 3.93 -5.10 0.41
CA TYR A 168 5.19 -4.56 -0.11
C TYR A 168 6.36 -5.55 0.01
N LEU A 169 6.38 -6.40 1.05
CA LEU A 169 7.47 -7.34 1.32
C LEU A 169 7.85 -8.20 0.10
N PRO A 170 6.93 -8.93 -0.56
CA PRO A 170 7.29 -9.75 -1.71
C PRO A 170 7.77 -8.91 -2.89
N VAL A 171 7.17 -7.72 -3.11
CA VAL A 171 7.58 -6.81 -4.18
C VAL A 171 9.01 -6.33 -3.94
N PHE A 172 9.34 -5.90 -2.73
CA PHE A 172 10.69 -5.43 -2.39
C PHE A 172 11.72 -6.57 -2.40
N ALA A 173 11.35 -7.77 -1.97
CA ALA A 173 12.23 -8.94 -1.99
C ALA A 173 12.61 -9.37 -3.41
N LEU A 174 11.77 -9.10 -4.40
CA LEU A 174 12.01 -9.39 -5.82
C LEU A 174 12.57 -8.19 -6.58
N SER A 175 12.62 -7.01 -5.97
CA SER A 175 13.06 -5.76 -6.61
C SER A 175 14.56 -5.54 -6.45
N THR A 176 15.14 -4.81 -7.40
CA THR A 176 16.50 -4.29 -7.31
C THR A 176 16.56 -3.06 -6.40
N TRP A 177 17.71 -2.73 -5.83
CA TRP A 177 17.86 -1.60 -4.92
C TRP A 177 17.40 -0.26 -5.50
N TRP A 178 17.64 0.00 -6.78
CA TRP A 178 17.17 1.23 -7.41
C TRP A 178 15.64 1.29 -7.52
N GLN A 179 14.98 0.14 -7.74
CA GLN A 179 13.51 0.05 -7.75
C GLN A 179 12.95 0.30 -6.34
N ILE A 180 13.55 -0.27 -5.31
CA ILE A 180 13.16 -0.03 -3.91
C ILE A 180 13.26 1.47 -3.58
N ILE A 181 14.35 2.14 -3.98
CA ILE A 181 14.51 3.59 -3.78
C ILE A 181 13.39 4.36 -4.52
N LEU A 182 13.08 3.95 -5.75
CA LEU A 182 12.02 4.57 -6.54
C LEU A 182 10.64 4.34 -5.92
N PHE A 183 10.33 3.13 -5.45
CA PHE A 183 9.11 2.83 -4.70
C PHE A 183 8.99 3.72 -3.46
N CYS A 184 10.03 3.81 -2.63
CA CYS A 184 10.03 4.65 -1.44
C CYS A 184 9.83 6.12 -1.76
N ALA A 185 10.48 6.65 -2.80
CA ALA A 185 10.33 8.05 -3.21
C ALA A 185 8.89 8.34 -3.66
N VAL A 186 8.30 7.45 -4.48
CA VAL A 186 6.91 7.57 -4.95
C VAL A 186 5.94 7.45 -3.78
N PHE A 187 6.13 6.48 -2.89
CA PHE A 187 5.26 6.25 -1.72
C PHE A 187 5.26 7.45 -0.77
N LEU A 188 6.42 8.02 -0.47
CA LEU A 188 6.51 9.23 0.37
C LEU A 188 5.84 10.44 -0.30
N LEU A 189 5.96 10.59 -1.61
CA LEU A 189 5.29 11.64 -2.35
C LEU A 189 3.77 11.44 -2.30
N LEU A 190 3.29 10.21 -2.56
CA LEU A 190 1.87 9.88 -2.54
C LEU A 190 1.27 9.97 -1.12
N ALA A 191 2.02 9.67 -0.07
CA ALA A 191 1.61 9.92 1.31
C ALA A 191 1.33 11.42 1.56
N GLY A 192 2.12 12.31 0.97
CA GLY A 192 1.85 13.75 0.99
C GLY A 192 0.57 14.13 0.24
N VAL A 193 0.33 13.52 -0.91
CA VAL A 193 -0.91 13.70 -1.68
C VAL A 193 -2.11 13.19 -0.87
N LEU A 194 -1.98 12.01 -0.23
CA LEU A 194 -3.00 11.42 0.62
C LEU A 194 -3.37 12.35 1.79
N LEU A 195 -2.37 12.93 2.48
CA LEU A 195 -2.57 13.93 3.53
C LEU A 195 -3.30 15.17 3.03
N ALA A 196 -2.93 15.68 1.84
CA ALA A 196 -3.61 16.81 1.24
C ALA A 196 -5.06 16.48 0.88
N LEU A 197 -5.30 15.27 0.37
CA LEU A 197 -6.63 14.78 0.02
C LEU A 197 -7.50 14.60 1.27
N ALA A 198 -6.99 13.95 2.33
CA ALA A 198 -7.68 13.79 3.60
C ALA A 198 -8.10 15.14 4.18
N ARG A 199 -7.20 16.13 4.16
CA ARG A 199 -7.51 17.49 4.59
C ARG A 199 -8.59 18.16 3.73
N PHE A 200 -8.58 17.90 2.41
CA PHE A 200 -9.58 18.45 1.48
C PHE A 200 -10.96 17.83 1.70
N ILE A 201 -11.01 16.54 1.98
CA ILE A 201 -12.24 15.77 2.25
C ILE A 201 -12.83 16.17 3.60
N THR A 202 -11.99 16.56 4.56
CA THR A 202 -12.44 17.01 5.88
C THR A 202 -13.47 18.16 5.75
N GLY A 203 -14.71 17.88 6.10
CA GLY A 203 -15.84 18.79 5.93
C GLY A 203 -16.81 18.46 4.76
N ARG A 204 -16.59 17.37 4.05
CA ARG A 204 -17.43 16.87 2.95
C ARG A 204 -17.87 15.43 3.23
N MET A 205 -18.76 15.26 4.18
CA MET A 205 -19.20 13.95 4.72
C MET A 205 -19.63 12.89 3.68
N GLY A 206 -20.08 13.27 2.48
CA GLY A 206 -20.51 12.30 1.47
C GLY A 206 -19.40 11.61 0.68
N LEU A 207 -18.12 12.02 0.85
CA LEU A 207 -17.00 11.43 0.12
C LEU A 207 -16.38 10.22 0.86
N ALA A 208 -16.50 10.16 2.17
CA ALA A 208 -16.00 9.06 2.97
C ALA A 208 -16.70 7.73 2.61
N GLU A 209 -18.02 7.73 2.56
CA GLU A 209 -18.85 6.58 2.20
C GLU A 209 -18.55 6.01 0.79
N VAL A 210 -18.25 6.90 -0.15
CA VAL A 210 -17.84 6.48 -1.50
C VAL A 210 -16.47 5.80 -1.47
N LEU A 211 -15.55 6.30 -0.65
CA LEU A 211 -14.20 5.76 -0.51
C LEU A 211 -14.21 4.35 0.08
N GLU A 212 -14.95 4.13 1.17
CA GLU A 212 -15.12 2.82 1.81
C GLU A 212 -15.64 1.77 0.83
N ARG A 213 -16.61 2.14 0.02
CA ARG A 213 -17.16 1.23 -0.99
C ARG A 213 -16.15 0.86 -2.08
N PHE A 214 -15.25 1.78 -2.45
CA PHE A 214 -14.15 1.50 -3.39
C PHE A 214 -13.07 0.63 -2.75
N GLU A 215 -12.73 0.88 -1.50
CA GLU A 215 -11.75 0.11 -0.73
C GLU A 215 -12.13 -1.36 -0.66
N ALA A 216 -13.35 -1.64 -0.23
CA ALA A 216 -13.90 -2.98 -0.10
C ALA A 216 -13.75 -3.88 -1.34
N ILE A 217 -13.65 -3.29 -2.53
CA ILE A 217 -13.48 -4.02 -3.80
C ILE A 217 -12.04 -3.98 -4.30
N ILE A 218 -11.39 -2.81 -4.25
CA ILE A 218 -10.06 -2.59 -4.84
C ILE A 218 -8.99 -3.32 -4.03
N PHE A 219 -9.02 -3.19 -2.70
CA PHE A 219 -7.99 -3.76 -1.83
C PHE A 219 -7.87 -5.28 -1.98
N PRO A 220 -8.93 -6.10 -1.79
CA PRO A 220 -8.82 -7.55 -1.97
C PRO A 220 -8.42 -7.93 -3.40
N SER A 221 -8.97 -7.24 -4.40
CA SER A 221 -8.71 -7.54 -5.80
C SER A 221 -7.25 -7.35 -6.19
N VAL A 222 -6.62 -6.27 -5.73
CA VAL A 222 -5.20 -5.97 -6.00
C VAL A 222 -4.30 -6.94 -5.25
N LEU A 223 -4.60 -7.26 -3.99
CA LEU A 223 -3.82 -8.22 -3.21
C LEU A 223 -3.86 -9.64 -3.80
N ILE A 224 -5.04 -10.09 -4.23
CA ILE A 224 -5.20 -11.39 -4.92
C ILE A 224 -4.41 -11.38 -6.23
N LEU A 225 -4.58 -10.34 -7.04
CA LEU A 225 -3.86 -10.21 -8.31
C LEU A 225 -2.35 -10.20 -8.10
N LEU A 226 -1.86 -9.41 -7.15
CA LEU A 226 -0.44 -9.31 -6.80
C LEU A 226 0.10 -10.68 -6.37
N GLY A 227 -0.59 -11.37 -5.46
CA GLY A 227 -0.19 -12.68 -4.98
C GLY A 227 -0.12 -13.72 -6.10
N VAL A 228 -1.11 -13.73 -7.00
CA VAL A 228 -1.13 -14.62 -8.17
C VAL A 228 0.01 -14.31 -9.13
N LEU A 229 0.28 -13.05 -9.42
CA LEU A 229 1.36 -12.64 -10.33
C LEU A 229 2.74 -13.03 -9.80
N ILE A 230 2.95 -12.86 -8.48
CA ILE A 230 4.21 -13.28 -7.82
C ILE A 230 4.37 -14.80 -7.88
N LEU A 231 3.32 -15.56 -7.55
CA LEU A 231 3.34 -17.02 -7.58
C LEU A 231 3.53 -17.59 -8.99
N ALA A 232 2.97 -16.93 -9.98
CA ALA A 232 3.10 -17.33 -11.38
C ALA A 232 4.49 -17.04 -11.98
N ASP A 233 5.42 -16.44 -11.20
CA ASP A 233 6.76 -16.04 -11.66
C ASP A 233 6.67 -15.05 -12.86
N TRP A 234 5.63 -14.20 -12.84
CA TRP A 234 5.37 -13.19 -13.88
C TRP A 234 5.83 -11.79 -13.46
N LEU A 235 6.35 -11.67 -12.25
CA LEU A 235 6.95 -10.47 -11.67
C LEU A 235 8.47 -10.49 -11.69
#